data_798e5439b985876677da7d3b8b57bfd9
#
_entry.id   798e5439b985876677da7d3b8b57bfd9
#
_cell.length_a   1.000
_cell.length_b   1.000
_cell.length_c   1.000
_cell.angle_alpha   90.00
_cell.angle_beta   90.00
_cell.angle_gamma   90.00
#
_symmetry.space_group_name_H-M   'P 1'
#
loop_
_entity.id
_entity.type
_entity.pdbx_description
1 polymer ?
#
loop_
_entity_poly.entity_id
_entity_poly.type
_entity_poly.pdbx_seq_one_letter_code
_entity_poly.pdbx_strand_id
1 'polypeptide(L)'
;MTRALPIPLTFASFADVEALLRTFETTPCDEPGLTELDHGLQCAEALRKMAPDDVGLQVAGLLHDVAHGACHIDAHHEVGADALEPLFGSRIAQLVRLHVDAKRYLVATRPAYRARLSPISMQSLMAQGGAMSDDEVAGFEARPWWREGLRLRVADEAAKVIGQPTSGLDHWLPLVRSVCAGPGGARA
;
A
#
# COMPACT_ATOMS: atom_id res chain seq x y z
N MET A 1 -27.88 17.81 5.18
CA MET A 1 -26.65 17.83 5.99
C MET A 1 -25.49 17.70 5.04
N THR A 2 -24.76 18.78 4.79
CA THR A 2 -23.59 18.80 3.91
C THR A 2 -22.46 18.11 4.66
N ARG A 3 -22.10 16.92 4.24
CA ARG A 3 -20.96 16.18 4.78
C ARG A 3 -19.71 16.99 4.42
N ALA A 4 -18.98 17.47 5.43
CA ALA A 4 -17.70 18.15 5.21
C ALA A 4 -16.82 17.23 4.34
N LEU A 5 -16.23 17.80 3.30
CA LEU A 5 -15.25 17.06 2.51
C LEU A 5 -14.09 16.67 3.44
N PRO A 6 -13.60 15.42 3.40
CA PRO A 6 -12.47 15.03 4.22
C PRO A 6 -11.30 15.98 3.93
N ILE A 7 -10.58 16.37 4.98
CA ILE A 7 -9.34 17.14 4.83
C ILE A 7 -8.39 16.28 3.99
N PRO A 8 -7.84 16.79 2.88
CA PRO A 8 -6.94 16.01 2.05
C PRO A 8 -5.75 15.55 2.90
N LEU A 9 -5.44 14.25 2.85
CA LEU A 9 -4.22 13.72 3.44
C LEU A 9 -3.01 14.34 2.72
N THR A 10 -2.11 14.97 3.47
CA THR A 10 -0.90 15.58 2.91
C THR A 10 0.26 15.42 3.89
N PHE A 11 1.47 15.21 3.38
CA PHE A 11 2.68 15.14 4.14
C PHE A 11 3.63 16.25 3.71
N ALA A 12 3.94 17.19 4.60
CA ALA A 12 4.89 18.26 4.33
C ALA A 12 6.35 17.81 4.57
N SER A 13 6.54 16.75 5.38
CA SER A 13 7.84 16.25 5.78
C SER A 13 7.82 14.76 6.11
N PHE A 14 9.03 14.15 6.21
CA PHE A 14 9.17 12.80 6.74
C PHE A 14 8.60 12.67 8.16
N ALA A 15 8.70 13.72 8.99
CA ALA A 15 8.18 13.70 10.36
C ALA A 15 6.65 13.50 10.39
N ASP A 16 5.92 14.01 9.39
CA ASP A 16 4.46 13.80 9.31
C ASP A 16 4.14 12.33 9.01
N VAL A 17 4.92 11.70 8.12
CA VAL A 17 4.78 10.26 7.81
C VAL A 17 5.13 9.41 9.03
N GLU A 18 6.23 9.73 9.74
CA GLU A 18 6.60 9.04 10.97
C GLU A 18 5.50 9.18 12.03
N ALA A 19 4.97 10.40 12.23
CA ALA A 19 3.89 10.64 13.18
C ALA A 19 2.65 9.80 12.87
N LEU A 20 2.25 9.70 11.59
CA LEU A 20 1.14 8.85 11.19
C LEU A 20 1.44 7.37 11.47
N LEU A 21 2.60 6.86 11.08
CA LEU A 21 2.98 5.46 11.32
C LEU A 21 3.00 5.12 12.82
N ARG A 22 3.37 6.08 13.70
CA ARG A 22 3.26 5.90 15.15
C ARG A 22 1.81 5.78 15.62
N THR A 23 0.86 6.48 15.01
CA THR A 23 -0.57 6.29 15.34
C THR A 23 -1.06 4.90 14.92
N PHE A 24 -0.51 4.33 13.86
CA PHE A 24 -0.84 3.01 13.35
C PHE A 24 -0.45 1.86 14.29
N GLU A 25 0.43 2.10 15.27
CA GLU A 25 0.76 1.14 16.34
C GLU A 25 -0.48 0.69 17.14
N THR A 26 -1.50 1.53 17.22
CA THR A 26 -2.72 1.29 17.99
C THR A 26 -4.00 1.39 17.15
N THR A 27 -3.90 1.75 15.89
CA THR A 27 -5.04 1.85 14.97
C THR A 27 -5.39 0.43 14.48
N PRO A 28 -6.62 -0.08 14.76
CA PRO A 28 -7.03 -1.37 14.25
C PRO A 28 -7.07 -1.39 12.73
N CYS A 29 -6.54 -2.44 12.13
CA CYS A 29 -6.69 -2.75 10.70
C CYS A 29 -8.06 -3.38 10.43
N ASP A 30 -8.49 -3.39 9.18
CA ASP A 30 -9.71 -4.09 8.74
C ASP A 30 -9.66 -5.60 9.02
N GLU A 31 -8.47 -6.22 8.99
CA GLU A 31 -8.27 -7.62 9.39
C GLU A 31 -8.26 -7.74 10.92
N PRO A 32 -9.21 -8.48 11.52
CA PRO A 32 -9.35 -8.57 12.99
C PRO A 32 -8.08 -9.07 13.68
N GLY A 33 -7.65 -8.37 14.72
CA GLY A 33 -6.51 -8.75 15.56
C GLY A 33 -5.15 -8.23 15.06
N LEU A 34 -5.14 -7.37 14.02
CA LEU A 34 -3.97 -6.65 13.55
C LEU A 34 -4.17 -5.14 13.73
N THR A 35 -3.06 -4.42 13.86
CA THR A 35 -3.02 -2.97 13.68
C THR A 35 -2.63 -2.62 12.24
N GLU A 36 -2.89 -1.38 11.82
CA GLU A 36 -2.43 -0.88 10.52
C GLU A 36 -0.90 -0.97 10.39
N LEU A 37 -0.18 -0.76 11.51
CA LEU A 37 1.28 -0.91 11.51
C LEU A 37 1.71 -2.36 11.37
N ASP A 38 1.07 -3.31 12.07
CA ASP A 38 1.38 -4.74 11.96
C ASP A 38 1.25 -5.20 10.51
N HIS A 39 0.17 -4.81 9.84
CA HIS A 39 -0.09 -5.11 8.45
C HIS A 39 1.00 -4.53 7.53
N GLY A 40 1.29 -3.24 7.64
CA GLY A 40 2.31 -2.57 6.85
C GLY A 40 3.71 -3.17 7.05
N LEU A 41 4.10 -3.46 8.30
CA LEU A 41 5.39 -4.07 8.61
C LEU A 41 5.52 -5.50 8.04
N GLN A 42 4.48 -6.32 8.17
CA GLN A 42 4.46 -7.65 7.58
C GLN A 42 4.57 -7.60 6.06
N CYS A 43 3.88 -6.66 5.41
CA CYS A 43 3.97 -6.45 3.96
C CYS A 43 5.41 -6.06 3.55
N ALA A 44 6.03 -5.11 4.24
CA ALA A 44 7.41 -4.71 4.00
C ALA A 44 8.42 -5.86 4.18
N GLU A 45 8.26 -6.67 5.25
CA GLU A 45 9.08 -7.85 5.50
C GLU A 45 8.92 -8.93 4.42
N ALA A 46 7.70 -9.15 3.93
CA ALA A 46 7.45 -10.09 2.83
C ALA A 46 8.13 -9.60 1.55
N LEU A 47 8.07 -8.30 1.25
CA LEU A 47 8.75 -7.70 0.10
C LEU A 47 10.27 -7.73 0.24
N ARG A 48 10.81 -7.53 1.44
CA ARG A 48 12.25 -7.65 1.71
C ARG A 48 12.76 -9.05 1.38
N LYS A 49 11.98 -10.10 1.65
CA LYS A 49 12.32 -11.48 1.28
C LYS A 49 12.23 -11.72 -0.23
N MET A 50 11.27 -11.09 -0.92
CA MET A 50 11.04 -11.28 -2.36
C MET A 50 11.96 -10.41 -3.23
N ALA A 51 12.39 -9.26 -2.75
CA ALA A 51 13.21 -8.28 -3.47
C ALA A 51 14.12 -7.53 -2.47
N PRO A 52 15.19 -8.20 -1.96
CA PRO A 52 16.03 -7.66 -0.88
C PRO A 52 16.75 -6.36 -1.24
N ASP A 53 17.05 -6.15 -2.51
CA ASP A 53 17.78 -4.98 -3.00
C ASP A 53 16.83 -3.81 -3.39
N ASP A 54 15.51 -4.00 -3.36
CA ASP A 54 14.53 -2.99 -3.75
C ASP A 54 13.88 -2.33 -2.53
N VAL A 55 14.64 -1.45 -1.87
CA VAL A 55 14.17 -0.71 -0.69
C VAL A 55 12.94 0.13 -1.00
N GLY A 56 12.83 0.71 -2.21
CA GLY A 56 11.66 1.48 -2.60
C GLY A 56 10.37 0.67 -2.64
N LEU A 57 10.44 -0.57 -3.15
CA LEU A 57 9.30 -1.49 -3.15
C LEU A 57 8.92 -1.92 -1.71
N GLN A 58 9.92 -2.19 -0.87
CA GLN A 58 9.70 -2.56 0.53
C GLN A 58 9.00 -1.43 1.30
N VAL A 59 9.47 -0.19 1.11
CA VAL A 59 8.87 1.00 1.71
C VAL A 59 7.46 1.26 1.15
N ALA A 60 7.24 1.06 -0.16
CA ALA A 60 5.89 1.13 -0.72
C ALA A 60 4.94 0.12 -0.04
N GLY A 61 5.43 -1.08 0.31
CA GLY A 61 4.67 -2.06 1.08
C GLY A 61 4.34 -1.60 2.50
N LEU A 62 5.26 -0.92 3.20
CA LEU A 62 4.97 -0.34 4.51
C LEU A 62 3.90 0.78 4.43
N LEU A 63 3.90 1.54 3.34
CA LEU A 63 3.11 2.78 3.20
C LEU A 63 1.81 2.59 2.37
N HIS A 64 1.53 1.39 1.85
CA HIS A 64 0.46 1.23 0.84
C HIS A 64 -0.94 1.63 1.35
N ASP A 65 -1.17 1.50 2.62
CA ASP A 65 -2.45 1.79 3.29
C ASP A 65 -2.44 3.07 4.14
N VAL A 66 -1.50 4.01 3.92
CA VAL A 66 -1.41 5.27 4.72
C VAL A 66 -2.67 6.12 4.71
N ALA A 67 -3.57 5.92 3.76
CA ALA A 67 -4.84 6.64 3.66
C ALA A 67 -6.04 5.85 4.23
N HIS A 68 -5.82 4.66 4.84
CA HIS A 68 -6.88 3.96 5.54
C HIS A 68 -7.46 4.85 6.66
N GLY A 69 -8.79 4.86 6.78
CA GLY A 69 -9.49 5.73 7.73
C GLY A 69 -9.56 7.22 7.36
N ALA A 70 -8.72 7.70 6.43
CA ALA A 70 -8.76 9.09 5.97
C ALA A 70 -9.76 9.31 4.82
N CYS A 71 -10.10 8.27 4.07
CA CYS A 71 -11.02 8.32 2.95
C CYS A 71 -11.82 7.01 2.81
N HIS A 72 -12.63 6.91 1.78
CA HIS A 72 -13.37 5.68 1.48
C HIS A 72 -12.44 4.60 0.94
N ILE A 73 -12.75 3.32 1.20
CA ILE A 73 -11.90 2.15 0.87
C ILE A 73 -11.60 1.99 -0.62
N ASP A 74 -12.45 2.50 -1.49
CA ASP A 74 -12.24 2.47 -2.95
C ASP A 74 -11.26 3.55 -3.44
N ALA A 75 -10.96 4.58 -2.62
CA ALA A 75 -10.11 5.71 -2.98
C ALA A 75 -8.76 5.75 -2.22
N HIS A 76 -8.55 4.92 -1.18
CA HIS A 76 -7.38 5.02 -0.29
C HIS A 76 -6.05 4.91 -1.05
N HIS A 77 -5.97 4.08 -2.09
CA HIS A 77 -4.77 3.90 -2.90
C HIS A 77 -4.42 5.14 -3.72
N GLU A 78 -5.41 5.87 -4.23
CA GLU A 78 -5.19 7.14 -4.94
C GLU A 78 -4.82 8.24 -3.95
N VAL A 79 -5.60 8.41 -2.88
CA VAL A 79 -5.34 9.42 -1.84
C VAL A 79 -3.98 9.23 -1.19
N GLY A 80 -3.62 7.99 -0.86
CA GLY A 80 -2.31 7.64 -0.30
C GLY A 80 -1.17 7.93 -1.25
N ALA A 81 -1.32 7.55 -2.53
CA ALA A 81 -0.32 7.82 -3.56
C ALA A 81 -0.09 9.32 -3.76
N ASP A 82 -1.17 10.09 -3.90
CA ASP A 82 -1.09 11.55 -4.08
C ASP A 82 -0.43 12.24 -2.87
N ALA A 83 -0.72 11.77 -1.65
CA ALA A 83 -0.09 12.29 -0.44
C ALA A 83 1.40 11.96 -0.34
N LEU A 84 1.82 10.80 -0.84
CA LEU A 84 3.21 10.33 -0.75
C LEU A 84 4.10 10.88 -1.87
N GLU A 85 3.55 11.16 -3.05
CA GLU A 85 4.32 11.53 -4.25
C GLU A 85 5.28 12.71 -4.04
N PRO A 86 4.90 13.81 -3.34
CA PRO A 86 5.80 14.94 -3.13
C PRO A 86 7.07 14.59 -2.33
N LEU A 87 6.99 13.59 -1.44
CA LEU A 87 8.10 13.18 -0.58
C LEU A 87 8.89 11.99 -1.11
N PHE A 88 8.23 11.05 -1.79
CA PHE A 88 8.81 9.75 -2.15
C PHE A 88 8.96 9.56 -3.68
N GLY A 89 8.47 10.52 -4.46
CA GLY A 89 8.54 10.48 -5.92
C GLY A 89 7.54 9.52 -6.55
N SER A 90 7.47 9.59 -7.89
CA SER A 90 6.44 8.93 -8.70
C SER A 90 6.46 7.39 -8.61
N ARG A 91 7.65 6.77 -8.40
CA ARG A 91 7.74 5.31 -8.34
C ARG A 91 7.01 4.74 -7.12
N ILE A 92 7.29 5.27 -5.92
CA ILE A 92 6.64 4.78 -4.69
C ILE A 92 5.14 5.11 -4.72
N ALA A 93 4.78 6.31 -5.13
CA ALA A 93 3.38 6.71 -5.32
C ALA A 93 2.65 5.76 -6.28
N GLN A 94 3.27 5.45 -7.42
CA GLN A 94 2.67 4.54 -8.40
C GLN A 94 2.51 3.12 -7.86
N LEU A 95 3.47 2.61 -7.09
CA LEU A 95 3.36 1.29 -6.45
C LEU A 95 2.18 1.24 -5.47
N VAL A 96 2.01 2.28 -4.66
CA VAL A 96 0.85 2.44 -3.77
C VAL A 96 -0.45 2.51 -4.57
N ARG A 97 -0.52 3.30 -5.63
CA ARG A 97 -1.69 3.41 -6.51
C ARG A 97 -2.06 2.07 -7.16
N LEU A 98 -1.05 1.27 -7.54
CA LEU A 98 -1.26 0.00 -8.25
C LEU A 98 -1.80 -1.14 -7.38
N HIS A 99 -1.69 -1.11 -6.04
CA HIS A 99 -1.95 -2.31 -5.24
C HIS A 99 -3.42 -2.78 -5.31
N VAL A 100 -4.38 -1.84 -5.42
CA VAL A 100 -5.80 -2.16 -5.61
C VAL A 100 -6.05 -2.74 -7.00
N ASP A 101 -5.53 -2.11 -8.04
CA ASP A 101 -5.64 -2.62 -9.39
C ASP A 101 -4.93 -3.96 -9.56
N ALA A 102 -3.80 -4.17 -8.88
CA ALA A 102 -3.10 -5.46 -8.85
C ALA A 102 -3.97 -6.58 -8.24
N LYS A 103 -4.79 -6.28 -7.22
CA LYS A 103 -5.78 -7.23 -6.69
C LYS A 103 -6.82 -7.60 -7.74
N ARG A 104 -7.42 -6.60 -8.41
CA ARG A 104 -8.41 -6.77 -9.47
C ARG A 104 -7.85 -7.59 -10.64
N TYR A 105 -6.61 -7.28 -11.06
CA TYR A 105 -5.86 -8.00 -12.09
C TYR A 105 -5.63 -9.47 -11.72
N LEU A 106 -5.12 -9.73 -10.52
CA LEU A 106 -4.84 -11.10 -10.07
C LEU A 106 -6.11 -11.95 -9.97
N VAL A 107 -7.21 -11.35 -9.56
CA VAL A 107 -8.51 -12.05 -9.53
C VAL A 107 -9.02 -12.38 -10.94
N ALA A 108 -8.80 -11.50 -11.92
CA ALA A 108 -9.18 -11.72 -13.31
C ALA A 108 -8.33 -12.80 -13.99
N THR A 109 -7.00 -12.76 -13.74
CA THR A 109 -6.04 -13.57 -14.52
C THR A 109 -5.61 -14.85 -13.82
N ARG A 110 -5.86 -15.00 -12.50
CA ARG A 110 -5.40 -16.13 -11.67
C ARG A 110 -6.51 -16.68 -10.78
N PRO A 111 -7.28 -17.67 -11.23
CA PRO A 111 -8.39 -18.24 -10.42
C PRO A 111 -7.96 -18.73 -9.03
N ALA A 112 -6.76 -19.31 -8.90
CA ALA A 112 -6.20 -19.76 -7.63
C ALA A 112 -5.94 -18.60 -6.64
N TYR A 113 -5.68 -17.38 -7.14
CA TYR A 113 -5.51 -16.21 -6.28
C TYR A 113 -6.84 -15.79 -5.63
N ARG A 114 -7.93 -15.76 -6.42
CA ARG A 114 -9.27 -15.45 -5.91
C ARG A 114 -9.69 -16.37 -4.74
N ALA A 115 -9.37 -17.66 -4.82
CA ALA A 115 -9.70 -18.64 -3.80
C ALA A 115 -8.92 -18.43 -2.47
N ARG A 116 -7.87 -17.61 -2.47
CA ARG A 116 -7.00 -17.33 -1.32
C ARG A 116 -7.31 -15.99 -0.64
N LEU A 117 -8.16 -15.15 -1.24
CA LEU A 117 -8.52 -13.86 -0.65
C LEU A 117 -9.22 -14.04 0.69
N SER A 118 -8.83 -13.23 1.68
CA SER A 118 -9.57 -13.13 2.94
C SER A 118 -11.01 -12.62 2.69
N PRO A 119 -11.96 -12.87 3.61
CA PRO A 119 -13.31 -12.31 3.51
C PRO A 119 -13.31 -10.78 3.36
N ILE A 120 -12.41 -10.09 4.06
CA ILE A 120 -12.25 -8.63 3.99
C ILE A 120 -11.73 -8.21 2.62
N SER A 121 -10.69 -8.89 2.10
CA SER A 121 -10.18 -8.64 0.74
C SER A 121 -11.24 -8.88 -0.33
N MET A 122 -12.11 -9.87 -0.15
CA MET A 122 -13.22 -10.13 -1.07
C MET A 122 -14.27 -9.01 -1.02
N GLN A 123 -14.60 -8.53 0.19
CA GLN A 123 -15.55 -7.41 0.36
C GLN A 123 -15.01 -6.12 -0.28
N SER A 124 -13.75 -5.76 0.01
CA SER A 124 -13.13 -4.58 -0.58
C SER A 124 -12.96 -4.68 -2.10
N LEU A 125 -12.71 -5.89 -2.64
CA LEU A 125 -12.69 -6.12 -4.09
C LEU A 125 -13.99 -5.70 -4.76
N MET A 126 -15.13 -6.02 -4.16
CA MET A 126 -16.44 -5.65 -4.72
C MET A 126 -16.67 -4.13 -4.69
N ALA A 127 -16.25 -3.44 -3.63
CA ALA A 127 -16.30 -1.98 -3.54
C ALA A 127 -15.37 -1.29 -4.57
N GLN A 128 -14.27 -1.96 -4.93
CA GLN A 128 -13.24 -1.47 -5.85
C GLN A 128 -13.50 -1.84 -7.32
N GLY A 129 -14.69 -2.31 -7.69
CA GLY A 129 -15.07 -2.60 -9.07
C GLY A 129 -14.92 -4.06 -9.51
N GLY A 130 -14.54 -4.98 -8.62
CA GLY A 130 -14.45 -6.41 -8.93
C GLY A 130 -13.22 -6.79 -9.77
N ALA A 131 -13.32 -7.94 -10.45
CA ALA A 131 -12.27 -8.40 -11.37
C ALA A 131 -12.15 -7.45 -12.57
N MET A 132 -10.94 -7.30 -13.11
CA MET A 132 -10.71 -6.54 -14.34
C MET A 132 -11.35 -7.22 -15.55
N SER A 133 -11.82 -6.42 -16.51
CA SER A 133 -12.10 -6.85 -17.87
C SER A 133 -10.79 -7.07 -18.66
N ASP A 134 -10.87 -7.67 -19.87
CA ASP A 134 -9.69 -7.88 -20.72
C ASP A 134 -9.03 -6.56 -21.13
N ASP A 135 -9.81 -5.50 -21.40
CA ASP A 135 -9.29 -4.17 -21.72
C ASP A 135 -8.59 -3.52 -20.53
N GLU A 136 -9.15 -3.68 -19.31
CA GLU A 136 -8.50 -3.19 -18.08
C GLU A 136 -7.19 -3.96 -17.79
N VAL A 137 -7.14 -5.27 -18.06
CA VAL A 137 -5.93 -6.09 -17.95
C VAL A 137 -4.84 -5.55 -18.87
N ALA A 138 -5.17 -5.34 -20.16
CA ALA A 138 -4.21 -4.78 -21.13
C ALA A 138 -3.72 -3.37 -20.71
N GLY A 139 -4.64 -2.53 -20.24
CA GLY A 139 -4.31 -1.20 -19.73
C GLY A 139 -3.43 -1.23 -18.49
N PHE A 140 -3.66 -2.16 -17.57
CA PHE A 140 -2.83 -2.35 -16.38
C PHE A 140 -1.40 -2.79 -16.73
N GLU A 141 -1.25 -3.75 -17.66
CA GLU A 141 0.06 -4.24 -18.12
C GLU A 141 0.90 -3.21 -18.87
N ALA A 142 0.26 -2.16 -19.39
CA ALA A 142 0.95 -1.03 -20.02
C ALA A 142 1.50 0.00 -19.00
N ARG A 143 1.11 -0.08 -17.74
CA ARG A 143 1.52 0.90 -16.70
C ARG A 143 2.96 0.63 -16.22
N PRO A 144 3.73 1.71 -15.93
CA PRO A 144 5.04 1.54 -15.29
C PRO A 144 4.92 0.75 -13.98
N TRP A 145 5.90 -0.12 -13.72
CA TRP A 145 6.04 -0.90 -12.48
C TRP A 145 4.86 -1.83 -12.13
N TRP A 146 4.04 -2.22 -13.11
CA TRP A 146 2.88 -3.07 -12.85
C TRP A 146 3.27 -4.45 -12.26
N ARG A 147 4.44 -5.00 -12.66
CA ARG A 147 4.93 -6.26 -12.10
C ARG A 147 5.34 -6.16 -10.65
N GLU A 148 5.96 -5.03 -10.27
CA GLU A 148 6.26 -4.69 -8.88
C GLU A 148 4.98 -4.46 -8.08
N GLY A 149 3.98 -3.82 -8.65
CA GLY A 149 2.64 -3.71 -8.07
C GLY A 149 2.00 -5.07 -7.77
N LEU A 150 2.19 -6.08 -8.64
CA LEU A 150 1.76 -7.45 -8.36
C LEU A 150 2.52 -8.07 -7.17
N ARG A 151 3.84 -7.82 -7.05
CA ARG A 151 4.63 -8.30 -5.91
C ARG A 151 4.14 -7.66 -4.62
N LEU A 152 3.89 -6.34 -4.63
CA LEU A 152 3.32 -5.63 -3.50
C LEU A 152 1.97 -6.27 -3.11
N ARG A 153 1.07 -6.47 -4.06
CA ARG A 153 -0.24 -7.07 -3.74
C ARG A 153 -0.15 -8.49 -3.19
N VAL A 154 0.77 -9.30 -3.67
CA VAL A 154 0.99 -10.65 -3.12
C VAL A 154 1.53 -10.58 -1.68
N ALA A 155 2.40 -9.62 -1.39
CA ALA A 155 2.91 -9.39 -0.03
C ALA A 155 1.82 -8.89 0.91
N ASP A 156 0.99 -7.94 0.48
CA ASP A 156 -0.16 -7.42 1.20
C ASP A 156 -1.13 -8.55 1.61
N GLU A 157 -1.50 -9.44 0.69
CA GLU A 157 -2.37 -10.56 1.03
C GLU A 157 -1.73 -11.56 2.01
N ALA A 158 -0.41 -11.69 1.98
CA ALA A 158 0.34 -12.54 2.92
C ALA A 158 0.56 -11.88 4.29
N ALA A 159 0.36 -10.56 4.39
CA ALA A 159 0.64 -9.75 5.57
C ALA A 159 -0.55 -9.69 6.56
N LYS A 160 -1.19 -10.82 6.84
CA LYS A 160 -2.42 -10.92 7.65
C LYS A 160 -2.31 -11.99 8.73
N VAL A 161 -1.14 -12.09 9.34
CA VAL A 161 -0.84 -13.13 10.33
C VAL A 161 -0.77 -12.51 11.71
N ILE A 162 -1.74 -12.85 12.57
CA ILE A 162 -1.78 -12.35 13.96
C ILE A 162 -0.55 -12.82 14.72
N GLY A 163 0.13 -11.88 15.39
CA GLY A 163 1.30 -12.16 16.21
C GLY A 163 2.57 -12.54 15.43
N GLN A 164 2.60 -12.33 14.10
CA GLN A 164 3.82 -12.54 13.33
C GLN A 164 4.89 -11.53 13.75
N PRO A 165 6.10 -11.98 14.18
CA PRO A 165 7.18 -11.06 14.51
C PRO A 165 7.66 -10.27 13.28
N THR A 166 7.91 -8.98 13.48
CA THR A 166 8.53 -8.07 12.50
C THR A 166 9.72 -7.35 13.15
N SER A 167 10.54 -6.68 12.34
CA SER A 167 11.67 -5.88 12.85
C SER A 167 11.26 -4.61 13.60
N GLY A 168 9.95 -4.29 13.64
CA GLY A 168 9.41 -3.10 14.27
C GLY A 168 9.65 -1.79 13.49
N LEU A 169 8.91 -0.75 13.84
CA LEU A 169 8.93 0.53 13.11
C LEU A 169 10.31 1.20 13.14
N ASP A 170 10.99 1.19 14.29
CA ASP A 170 12.29 1.86 14.45
C ASP A 170 13.40 1.29 13.56
N HIS A 171 13.29 0.02 13.17
CA HIS A 171 14.16 -0.58 12.16
C HIS A 171 13.86 -0.01 10.76
N TRP A 172 12.60 0.24 10.44
CA TRP A 172 12.16 0.67 9.11
C TRP A 172 12.30 2.17 8.87
N LEU A 173 12.21 3.01 9.91
CA LEU A 173 12.27 4.48 9.76
C LEU A 173 13.52 4.97 9.01
N PRO A 174 14.74 4.47 9.27
CA PRO A 174 15.92 4.85 8.49
C PRO A 174 15.79 4.51 7.00
N LEU A 175 15.18 3.36 6.66
CA LEU A 175 14.96 2.93 5.29
C LEU A 175 13.91 3.83 4.60
N VAL A 176 12.80 4.13 5.28
CA VAL A 176 11.79 5.06 4.78
C VAL A 176 12.42 6.43 4.49
N ARG A 177 13.23 6.94 5.43
CA ARG A 177 13.95 8.21 5.27
C ARG A 177 14.92 8.19 4.09
N SER A 178 15.59 7.05 3.83
CA SER A 178 16.60 6.95 2.77
C SER A 178 16.02 7.07 1.36
N VAL A 179 14.74 6.74 1.19
CA VAL A 179 14.01 6.86 -0.09
C VAL A 179 13.10 8.09 -0.16
N CYS A 180 13.06 8.87 0.92
CA CYS A 180 12.38 10.16 0.93
C CYS A 180 13.20 11.16 0.09
N ALA A 181 12.64 11.64 -1.01
CA ALA A 181 13.25 12.71 -1.79
C ALA A 181 13.17 13.99 -0.92
N GLY A 182 14.30 14.62 -0.61
CA GLY A 182 14.30 15.94 -0.02
C GLY A 182 13.58 16.93 -0.94
N PRO A 183 13.14 18.11 -0.44
CA PRO A 183 12.48 19.12 -1.26
C PRO A 183 13.41 19.50 -2.43
N GLY A 184 13.12 18.97 -3.63
CA GLY A 184 13.86 19.26 -4.87
C GLY A 184 14.61 18.08 -5.51
N GLY A 185 14.51 16.85 -5.01
CA GLY A 185 15.26 15.71 -5.54
C GLY A 185 14.44 14.81 -6.46
N ALA A 186 14.32 15.15 -7.74
CA ALA A 186 14.12 14.14 -8.77
C ALA A 186 15.43 13.32 -8.86
N ARG A 187 15.43 12.12 -8.31
CA ARG A 187 16.46 11.13 -8.65
C ARG A 187 15.91 10.25 -9.78
N ALA A 188 16.64 10.25 -10.87
CA ALA A 188 16.41 9.52 -12.11
C ALA A 188 16.34 7.99 -11.87
#